data_53af9ba35f9a7d13f91aaea9ccd929f4
#
_entry.id   53af9ba35f9a7d13f91aaea9ccd929f4
#
_cell.length_a   1.000
_cell.length_b   1.000
_cell.length_c   1.000
_cell.angle_alpha   90.00
_cell.angle_beta   90.00
_cell.angle_gamma   90.00
#
_symmetry.space_group_name_H-M   'P 1'
#
loop_
_entity.id
_entity.type
_entity.pdbx_description
1 polymer ?
#
loop_
_entity_poly.entity_id
_entity_poly.type
_entity_poly.pdbx_seq_one_letter_code
_entity_poly.pdbx_strand_id
1 'polypeptide(L)'
;MSPLVARTLRIPAAGPSHERSVRFRVGLTWALLVLNVLTFYPHTWSGQPLILPIPSAIGKAITQGALPAALVMAVIVNRRLIVRPSVFLGLISLLVVEAFINALQARHFGTIYRSFRLGGFVFALWLLSPWWGRRDLLLVRSHVITTTVVLSFTVLGLIVSPSRALGGGRLGGAFWPTPPPQVAEFAAVTLGLVVVMWLAARFSGWGTLFVTCIAVLILYLSHTRTAILALVVGIFVAGLSMISAEARVRKLFASVGIVATLVAVTLSGVVTSWLLRGEGTQQLTSLTGRTATWLAVVNIPRNLFQVIFGFGLSNKSVNGLPVDSNWLASFLDQGIFGIVVSASALLFVLVTAYFTPRGVKRSLALFLATYCLVASFTETGFSDASTYLLELTLAASLLVPSGVNRRLE
;
A
#
# COMPACT_ATOMS: atom_id res chain seq x y z
N MET A 1 -58.09 -4.57 26.38
CA MET A 1 -56.79 -3.98 26.02
C MET A 1 -56.13 -4.89 25.00
N SER A 2 -56.12 -4.48 23.73
CA SER A 2 -55.62 -5.29 22.62
C SER A 2 -54.13 -5.03 22.43
N PRO A 3 -53.22 -6.01 22.30
CA PRO A 3 -51.80 -5.77 22.09
C PRO A 3 -51.60 -5.34 20.64
N LEU A 4 -51.10 -4.12 20.46
CA LEU A 4 -50.61 -3.61 19.21
C LEU A 4 -49.41 -4.48 18.75
N VAL A 5 -49.64 -5.37 17.80
CA VAL A 5 -48.61 -6.14 17.11
C VAL A 5 -47.73 -5.16 16.33
N ALA A 6 -46.57 -4.88 16.86
CA ALA A 6 -45.53 -4.14 16.14
C ALA A 6 -45.14 -4.94 14.89
N ARG A 7 -45.68 -4.57 13.74
CA ARG A 7 -45.28 -5.04 12.42
C ARG A 7 -43.84 -4.56 12.18
N THR A 8 -42.87 -5.40 12.55
CA THR A 8 -41.52 -5.23 12.10
C THR A 8 -41.51 -5.33 10.57
N LEU A 9 -41.41 -4.19 9.90
CA LEU A 9 -41.11 -4.10 8.46
C LEU A 9 -39.84 -4.87 8.21
N ARG A 10 -39.95 -6.13 7.80
CA ARG A 10 -38.83 -6.90 7.22
C ARG A 10 -38.49 -6.21 5.89
N ILE A 11 -37.47 -5.38 5.90
CA ILE A 11 -36.84 -4.92 4.65
C ILE A 11 -36.39 -6.20 3.94
N PRO A 12 -36.84 -6.46 2.70
CA PRO A 12 -36.45 -7.67 1.98
C PRO A 12 -34.94 -7.68 1.86
N ALA A 13 -34.28 -8.76 2.25
CA ALA A 13 -32.87 -8.96 2.08
C ALA A 13 -32.55 -8.78 0.60
N ALA A 14 -31.61 -7.88 0.29
CA ALA A 14 -31.20 -7.62 -1.08
C ALA A 14 -30.82 -8.96 -1.75
N GLY A 15 -31.40 -9.25 -2.91
CA GLY A 15 -31.19 -10.52 -3.59
C GLY A 15 -29.70 -10.75 -3.93
N PRO A 16 -29.25 -12.01 -4.08
CA PRO A 16 -27.86 -12.37 -4.28
C PRO A 16 -27.20 -11.69 -5.50
N SER A 17 -27.99 -11.31 -6.50
CA SER A 17 -27.54 -10.55 -7.68
C SER A 17 -27.15 -9.11 -7.33
N HIS A 18 -27.89 -8.46 -6.44
CA HIS A 18 -27.61 -7.09 -5.99
C HIS A 18 -26.30 -7.03 -5.19
N GLU A 19 -26.11 -7.98 -4.26
CA GLU A 19 -24.88 -8.03 -3.45
C GLU A 19 -23.65 -8.28 -4.33
N ARG A 20 -23.74 -9.15 -5.35
CA ARG A 20 -22.66 -9.40 -6.31
C ARG A 20 -22.29 -8.13 -7.08
N SER A 21 -23.30 -7.37 -7.52
CA SER A 21 -23.09 -6.09 -8.22
C SER A 21 -22.39 -5.06 -7.33
N VAL A 22 -22.80 -4.94 -6.05
CA VAL A 22 -22.15 -4.03 -5.09
C VAL A 22 -20.70 -4.43 -4.85
N ARG A 23 -20.41 -5.71 -4.62
CA ARG A 23 -19.05 -6.23 -4.43
C ARG A 23 -18.15 -5.92 -5.64
N PHE A 24 -18.67 -6.13 -6.85
CA PHE A 24 -17.94 -5.82 -8.08
C PHE A 24 -17.61 -4.32 -8.18
N ARG A 25 -18.58 -3.44 -7.93
CA ARG A 25 -18.40 -1.98 -8.02
C ARG A 25 -17.42 -1.46 -6.96
N VAL A 26 -17.50 -1.95 -5.72
CA VAL A 26 -16.52 -1.60 -4.66
C VAL A 26 -15.13 -2.08 -5.06
N GLY A 27 -15.00 -3.31 -5.57
CA GLY A 27 -13.73 -3.84 -6.05
C GLY A 27 -13.17 -3.04 -7.22
N LEU A 28 -14.02 -2.61 -8.16
CA LEU A 28 -13.60 -1.76 -9.28
C LEU A 28 -13.14 -0.38 -8.80
N THR A 29 -13.85 0.24 -7.85
CA THR A 29 -13.43 1.51 -7.25
C THR A 29 -12.04 1.36 -6.62
N TRP A 30 -11.81 0.28 -5.88
CA TRP A 30 -10.51 -0.01 -5.27
C TRP A 30 -9.42 -0.22 -6.33
N ALA A 31 -9.71 -0.95 -7.40
CA ALA A 31 -8.78 -1.17 -8.51
C ALA A 31 -8.41 0.14 -9.23
N LEU A 32 -9.36 1.06 -9.40
CA LEU A 32 -9.10 2.39 -9.95
C LEU A 32 -8.20 3.23 -9.02
N LEU A 33 -8.35 3.13 -7.69
CA LEU A 33 -7.44 3.77 -6.75
C LEU A 33 -6.02 3.18 -6.85
N VAL A 34 -5.88 1.85 -6.97
CA VAL A 34 -4.58 1.21 -7.23
C VAL A 34 -4.00 1.68 -8.56
N LEU A 35 -4.80 1.79 -9.62
CA LEU A 35 -4.35 2.30 -10.92
C LEU A 35 -3.87 3.76 -10.84
N ASN A 36 -4.54 4.60 -10.04
CA ASN A 36 -4.13 5.99 -9.82
C ASN A 36 -2.74 6.12 -9.16
N VAL A 37 -2.38 5.19 -8.30
CA VAL A 37 -1.07 5.21 -7.60
C VAL A 37 0.03 4.47 -8.36
N LEU A 38 -0.27 3.84 -9.50
CA LEU A 38 0.76 3.28 -10.37
C LEU A 38 1.59 4.40 -10.98
N THR A 39 2.89 4.26 -10.85
CA THR A 39 3.83 5.17 -11.51
C THR A 39 3.80 4.93 -13.02
N PHE A 40 3.90 5.99 -13.82
CA PHE A 40 4.05 5.90 -15.26
C PHE A 40 5.29 6.69 -15.73
N TYR A 41 6.23 5.99 -16.36
CA TYR A 41 7.37 6.55 -17.06
C TYR A 41 7.28 6.26 -18.56
N PRO A 42 7.81 7.11 -19.45
CA PRO A 42 7.75 6.88 -20.90
C PRO A 42 8.62 5.71 -21.38
N HIS A 43 9.53 5.25 -20.55
CA HIS A 43 10.47 4.17 -20.85
C HIS A 43 10.45 3.11 -19.73
N THR A 44 10.90 1.89 -20.05
CA THR A 44 11.13 0.83 -19.06
C THR A 44 12.27 1.22 -18.12
N TRP A 45 12.43 0.47 -17.03
CA TRP A 45 13.56 0.67 -16.12
C TRP A 45 14.92 0.47 -16.79
N SER A 46 14.97 -0.32 -17.89
CA SER A 46 16.18 -0.46 -18.72
C SER A 46 16.45 0.70 -19.69
N GLY A 47 15.62 1.73 -19.68
CA GLY A 47 15.72 2.85 -20.64
C GLY A 47 15.20 2.53 -22.03
N GLN A 48 14.75 1.30 -22.28
CA GLN A 48 14.20 0.88 -23.56
C GLN A 48 12.70 1.25 -23.69
N PRO A 49 12.16 1.36 -24.92
CA PRO A 49 10.74 1.60 -25.11
C PRO A 49 9.91 0.44 -24.55
N LEU A 50 8.67 0.73 -24.13
CA LEU A 50 7.72 -0.27 -23.66
C LEU A 50 7.43 -1.31 -24.77
N ILE A 51 7.01 -2.52 -24.39
CA ILE A 51 6.55 -3.55 -25.34
C ILE A 51 5.38 -3.01 -26.16
N LEU A 52 4.41 -2.37 -25.48
CA LEU A 52 3.37 -1.56 -26.14
C LEU A 52 3.78 -0.10 -26.03
N PRO A 53 4.10 0.59 -27.15
CA PRO A 53 4.52 1.99 -27.10
C PRO A 53 3.33 2.89 -26.72
N ILE A 54 3.22 3.16 -25.40
CA ILE A 54 2.18 4.04 -24.85
C ILE A 54 2.76 5.46 -24.80
N PRO A 55 2.21 6.43 -25.53
CA PRO A 55 2.62 7.83 -25.41
C PRO A 55 2.49 8.32 -23.96
N SER A 56 3.46 9.12 -23.50
CA SER A 56 3.50 9.58 -22.10
C SER A 56 2.24 10.34 -21.68
N ALA A 57 1.63 11.07 -22.60
CA ALA A 57 0.36 11.77 -22.37
C ALA A 57 -0.78 10.78 -22.06
N ILE A 58 -0.88 9.68 -22.83
CA ILE A 58 -1.92 8.65 -22.63
C ILE A 58 -1.70 7.90 -21.33
N GLY A 59 -0.47 7.47 -21.04
CA GLY A 59 -0.16 6.78 -19.80
C GLY A 59 -0.45 7.62 -18.55
N LYS A 60 -0.08 8.91 -18.59
CA LYS A 60 -0.45 9.87 -17.53
C LYS A 60 -1.96 10.10 -17.46
N ALA A 61 -2.65 10.22 -18.61
CA ALA A 61 -4.10 10.37 -18.64
C ALA A 61 -4.82 9.17 -18.03
N ILE A 62 -4.34 7.95 -18.25
CA ILE A 62 -4.89 6.73 -17.65
C ILE A 62 -4.74 6.78 -16.12
N THR A 63 -3.54 7.02 -15.59
CA THR A 63 -3.31 7.04 -14.14
C THR A 63 -4.01 8.22 -13.46
N GLN A 64 -3.99 9.40 -14.06
CA GLN A 64 -4.64 10.57 -13.52
C GLN A 64 -6.17 10.49 -13.64
N GLY A 65 -6.69 9.99 -14.77
CA GLY A 65 -8.11 9.78 -15.00
C GLY A 65 -8.72 8.66 -14.15
N ALA A 66 -7.90 7.75 -13.63
CA ALA A 66 -8.36 6.71 -12.73
C ALA A 66 -8.96 7.26 -11.42
N LEU A 67 -8.46 8.40 -10.90
CA LEU A 67 -9.01 9.00 -9.69
C LEU A 67 -10.39 9.61 -9.89
N PRO A 68 -10.67 10.47 -10.89
CA PRO A 68 -12.03 10.91 -11.20
C PRO A 68 -12.99 9.72 -11.45
N ALA A 69 -12.53 8.70 -12.18
CA ALA A 69 -13.33 7.49 -12.39
C ALA A 69 -13.63 6.75 -11.07
N ALA A 70 -12.64 6.64 -10.17
CA ALA A 70 -12.84 6.07 -8.84
C ALA A 70 -13.85 6.86 -8.01
N LEU A 71 -13.81 8.19 -8.07
CA LEU A 71 -14.76 9.08 -7.39
C LEU A 71 -16.19 8.88 -7.91
N VAL A 72 -16.38 8.87 -9.23
CA VAL A 72 -17.68 8.62 -9.86
C VAL A 72 -18.20 7.24 -9.43
N MET A 73 -17.38 6.21 -9.49
CA MET A 73 -17.75 4.86 -9.06
C MET A 73 -18.07 4.81 -7.56
N ALA A 74 -17.30 5.49 -6.71
CA ALA A 74 -17.56 5.58 -5.27
C ALA A 74 -18.93 6.23 -4.98
N VAL A 75 -19.29 7.30 -5.70
CA VAL A 75 -20.61 7.95 -5.61
C VAL A 75 -21.71 7.01 -6.12
N ILE A 76 -21.52 6.31 -7.23
CA ILE A 76 -22.49 5.34 -7.76
C ILE A 76 -22.76 4.21 -6.75
N VAL A 77 -21.73 3.74 -6.06
CA VAL A 77 -21.82 2.71 -5.02
C VAL A 77 -22.46 3.27 -3.76
N ASN A 78 -22.08 4.48 -3.37
CA ASN A 78 -22.54 5.17 -2.16
C ASN A 78 -23.47 6.34 -2.49
N ARG A 79 -24.58 6.07 -3.14
CA ARG A 79 -25.54 7.11 -3.60
C ARG A 79 -26.08 8.00 -2.48
N ARG A 80 -26.11 7.50 -1.25
CA ARG A 80 -26.59 8.27 -0.08
C ARG A 80 -25.47 9.07 0.57
N LEU A 81 -24.26 9.03 0.04
CA LEU A 81 -23.06 9.69 0.56
C LEU A 81 -22.85 9.44 2.06
N ILE A 82 -23.20 8.24 2.51
CA ILE A 82 -23.01 7.84 3.90
C ILE A 82 -21.51 7.65 4.13
N VAL A 83 -20.98 8.27 5.20
CA VAL A 83 -19.60 8.09 5.63
C VAL A 83 -19.58 7.52 7.05
N ARG A 84 -18.60 6.66 7.32
CA ARG A 84 -18.35 6.17 8.67
C ARG A 84 -17.31 7.03 9.36
N PRO A 85 -17.59 7.50 10.58
CA PRO A 85 -16.56 8.16 11.38
C PRO A 85 -15.33 7.26 11.54
N SER A 86 -14.16 7.79 11.23
CA SER A 86 -12.89 7.09 11.35
C SER A 86 -11.80 8.08 11.77
N VAL A 87 -11.18 7.81 12.90
CA VAL A 87 -10.06 8.63 13.40
C VAL A 87 -8.91 8.61 12.40
N PHE A 88 -8.63 7.44 11.79
CA PHE A 88 -7.61 7.33 10.76
C PHE A 88 -7.87 8.27 9.58
N LEU A 89 -9.07 8.21 8.98
CA LEU A 89 -9.42 9.11 7.87
C LEU A 89 -9.45 10.58 8.30
N GLY A 90 -9.84 10.86 9.55
CA GLY A 90 -9.76 12.21 10.13
C GLY A 90 -8.32 12.73 10.13
N LEU A 91 -7.36 11.92 10.62
CA LEU A 91 -5.93 12.29 10.61
C LEU A 91 -5.42 12.52 9.19
N ILE A 92 -5.73 11.62 8.24
CA ILE A 92 -5.32 11.82 6.85
C ILE A 92 -5.99 13.05 6.22
N SER A 93 -7.23 13.39 6.63
CA SER A 93 -7.90 14.62 6.19
C SER A 93 -7.20 15.90 6.70
N LEU A 94 -6.53 15.86 7.85
CA LEU A 94 -5.70 16.99 8.31
C LEU A 94 -4.51 17.23 7.36
N LEU A 95 -3.89 16.17 6.82
CA LEU A 95 -2.84 16.32 5.80
C LEU A 95 -3.38 16.92 4.50
N VAL A 96 -4.63 16.60 4.14
CA VAL A 96 -5.30 17.22 2.98
C VAL A 96 -5.50 18.71 3.20
N VAL A 97 -6.03 19.12 4.36
CA VAL A 97 -6.25 20.53 4.71
C VAL A 97 -4.93 21.30 4.67
N GLU A 98 -3.90 20.75 5.29
CA GLU A 98 -2.56 21.35 5.29
C GLU A 98 -2.01 21.46 3.85
N ALA A 99 -2.12 20.43 3.03
CA ALA A 99 -1.68 20.45 1.63
C ALA A 99 -2.38 21.55 0.82
N PHE A 100 -3.66 21.80 1.05
CA PHE A 100 -4.39 22.91 0.42
C PHE A 100 -3.92 24.29 0.92
N ILE A 101 -3.65 24.45 2.20
CA ILE A 101 -3.10 25.71 2.77
C ILE A 101 -1.76 26.02 2.10
N ASN A 102 -0.87 25.02 2.01
CA ASN A 102 0.41 25.17 1.34
C ASN A 102 0.27 25.46 -0.17
N ALA A 103 -0.68 24.80 -0.84
CA ALA A 103 -0.92 25.02 -2.26
C ALA A 103 -1.37 26.46 -2.57
N LEU A 104 -2.20 27.05 -1.69
CA LEU A 104 -2.65 28.44 -1.82
C LEU A 104 -1.48 29.44 -1.63
N GLN A 105 -0.53 29.12 -0.76
CA GLN A 105 0.66 29.97 -0.51
C GLN A 105 1.70 29.81 -1.63
N ALA A 106 2.01 28.59 -2.02
CA ALA A 106 3.04 28.31 -3.01
C ALA A 106 2.66 28.80 -4.42
N ARG A 107 1.35 28.86 -4.73
CA ARG A 107 0.78 29.25 -6.03
C ARG A 107 1.41 28.50 -7.22
N HIS A 108 1.98 27.32 -6.98
CA HIS A 108 2.64 26.50 -7.98
C HIS A 108 1.69 25.41 -8.46
N PHE A 109 1.45 25.31 -9.77
CA PHE A 109 0.49 24.38 -10.36
C PHE A 109 0.71 22.92 -9.89
N GLY A 110 1.97 22.47 -9.83
CA GLY A 110 2.28 21.10 -9.40
C GLY A 110 1.82 20.79 -7.97
N THR A 111 2.01 21.72 -7.03
CA THR A 111 1.56 21.60 -5.62
C THR A 111 0.04 21.61 -5.55
N ILE A 112 -0.62 22.53 -6.28
CA ILE A 112 -2.09 22.61 -6.36
C ILE A 112 -2.66 21.28 -6.87
N TYR A 113 -2.15 20.78 -7.99
CA TYR A 113 -2.59 19.51 -8.58
C TYR A 113 -2.47 18.34 -7.60
N ARG A 114 -1.32 18.23 -6.89
CA ARG A 114 -1.08 17.13 -5.93
C ARG A 114 -2.01 17.23 -4.73
N SER A 115 -2.31 18.43 -4.25
CA SER A 115 -3.25 18.64 -3.15
C SER A 115 -4.67 18.23 -3.54
N PHE A 116 -5.12 18.57 -4.77
CA PHE A 116 -6.39 18.08 -5.30
C PHE A 116 -6.41 16.56 -5.49
N ARG A 117 -5.30 15.98 -5.96
CA ARG A 117 -5.18 14.52 -6.09
C ARG A 117 -5.29 13.83 -4.73
N LEU A 118 -4.57 14.32 -3.71
CA LEU A 118 -4.66 13.79 -2.35
C LEU A 118 -6.07 13.96 -1.78
N GLY A 119 -6.67 15.14 -1.92
CA GLY A 119 -8.04 15.43 -1.48
C GLY A 119 -9.08 14.51 -2.11
N GLY A 120 -9.04 14.34 -3.44
CA GLY A 120 -9.92 13.42 -4.16
C GLY A 120 -9.73 11.97 -3.75
N PHE A 121 -8.46 11.57 -3.54
CA PHE A 121 -8.12 10.23 -3.09
C PHE A 121 -8.70 9.94 -1.70
N VAL A 122 -8.49 10.81 -0.73
CA VAL A 122 -9.03 10.69 0.63
C VAL A 122 -10.54 10.74 0.63
N PHE A 123 -11.15 11.57 -0.21
CA PHE A 123 -12.60 11.63 -0.36
C PHE A 123 -13.18 10.30 -0.90
N ALA A 124 -12.52 9.67 -1.88
CA ALA A 124 -12.91 8.34 -2.34
C ALA A 124 -12.83 7.29 -1.21
N LEU A 125 -11.81 7.37 -0.35
CA LEU A 125 -11.69 6.48 0.81
C LEU A 125 -12.81 6.72 1.83
N TRP A 126 -13.22 7.97 2.07
CA TRP A 126 -14.38 8.30 2.90
C TRP A 126 -15.66 7.70 2.33
N LEU A 127 -15.88 7.79 1.02
CA LEU A 127 -17.04 7.20 0.36
C LEU A 127 -17.04 5.67 0.41
N LEU A 128 -15.87 5.03 0.49
CA LEU A 128 -15.72 3.58 0.65
C LEU A 128 -15.83 3.12 2.11
N SER A 129 -15.82 4.02 3.09
CA SER A 129 -15.83 3.68 4.52
C SER A 129 -17.04 2.84 4.98
N PRO A 130 -18.26 2.90 4.38
CA PRO A 130 -19.36 1.99 4.73
C PRO A 130 -19.06 0.51 4.52
N TRP A 131 -18.13 0.18 3.61
CA TRP A 131 -17.73 -1.22 3.34
C TRP A 131 -16.57 -1.71 4.20
N TRP A 132 -16.08 -0.89 5.12
CA TRP A 132 -15.03 -1.28 6.07
C TRP A 132 -15.57 -2.28 7.11
N GLY A 133 -14.68 -3.10 7.64
CA GLY A 133 -15.02 -4.08 8.65
C GLY A 133 -15.86 -5.28 8.17
N ARG A 134 -16.10 -5.44 6.86
CA ARG A 134 -16.85 -6.60 6.33
C ARG A 134 -16.18 -7.93 6.70
N ARG A 135 -17.00 -8.96 6.95
CA ARG A 135 -16.52 -10.30 7.31
C ARG A 135 -15.90 -11.05 6.13
N ASP A 136 -16.31 -10.74 4.91
CA ASP A 136 -15.82 -11.35 3.67
C ASP A 136 -14.48 -10.83 3.20
N LEU A 137 -13.85 -9.89 3.93
CA LEU A 137 -12.57 -9.27 3.59
C LEU A 137 -12.56 -8.65 2.19
N LEU A 138 -13.68 -8.04 1.77
CA LEU A 138 -13.89 -7.55 0.40
C LEU A 138 -12.74 -6.69 -0.11
N LEU A 139 -12.31 -5.67 0.65
CA LEU A 139 -11.23 -4.77 0.24
C LEU A 139 -9.87 -5.48 0.14
N VAL A 140 -9.57 -6.40 1.08
CA VAL A 140 -8.34 -7.22 1.02
C VAL A 140 -8.33 -8.07 -0.25
N ARG A 141 -9.42 -8.76 -0.54
CA ARG A 141 -9.55 -9.57 -1.75
C ARG A 141 -9.43 -8.72 -3.02
N SER A 142 -10.08 -7.56 -3.04
CA SER A 142 -9.98 -6.63 -4.17
C SER A 142 -8.53 -6.14 -4.36
N HIS A 143 -7.82 -5.83 -3.26
CA HIS A 143 -6.42 -5.44 -3.31
C HIS A 143 -5.55 -6.58 -3.86
N VAL A 144 -5.66 -7.78 -3.30
CA VAL A 144 -4.91 -8.97 -3.76
C VAL A 144 -5.18 -9.27 -5.24
N ILE A 145 -6.44 -9.22 -5.69
CA ILE A 145 -6.77 -9.45 -7.10
C ILE A 145 -6.12 -8.39 -7.99
N THR A 146 -6.27 -7.11 -7.64
CA THR A 146 -5.74 -6.01 -8.45
C THR A 146 -4.21 -6.04 -8.54
N THR A 147 -3.53 -6.24 -7.41
CA THR A 147 -2.07 -6.32 -7.39
C THR A 147 -1.56 -7.59 -8.10
N THR A 148 -2.28 -8.72 -7.98
CA THR A 148 -1.96 -9.94 -8.77
C THR A 148 -2.06 -9.69 -10.25
N VAL A 149 -3.05 -8.93 -10.74
CA VAL A 149 -3.15 -8.55 -12.15
C VAL A 149 -1.93 -7.71 -12.57
N VAL A 150 -1.55 -6.71 -11.79
CA VAL A 150 -0.35 -5.88 -12.07
C VAL A 150 0.91 -6.76 -12.13
N LEU A 151 1.09 -7.66 -11.15
CA LEU A 151 2.23 -8.57 -11.11
C LEU A 151 2.23 -9.56 -12.29
N SER A 152 1.05 -10.03 -12.73
CA SER A 152 0.91 -10.89 -13.90
C SER A 152 1.40 -10.19 -15.17
N PHE A 153 1.09 -8.90 -15.35
CA PHE A 153 1.64 -8.11 -16.46
C PHE A 153 3.16 -7.94 -16.37
N THR A 154 3.71 -7.84 -15.16
CA THR A 154 5.17 -7.77 -14.96
C THR A 154 5.84 -9.08 -15.34
N VAL A 155 5.29 -10.22 -14.90
CA VAL A 155 5.81 -11.55 -15.27
C VAL A 155 5.66 -11.81 -16.76
N LEU A 156 4.52 -11.45 -17.35
CA LEU A 156 4.32 -11.55 -18.79
C LEU A 156 5.35 -10.71 -19.56
N GLY A 157 5.64 -9.51 -19.08
CA GLY A 157 6.71 -8.66 -19.64
C GLY A 157 8.09 -9.30 -19.56
N LEU A 158 8.40 -9.97 -18.45
CA LEU A 158 9.65 -10.72 -18.29
C LEU A 158 9.75 -11.90 -19.28
N ILE A 159 8.66 -12.61 -19.53
CA ILE A 159 8.62 -13.74 -20.46
C ILE A 159 8.76 -13.25 -21.90
N VAL A 160 8.02 -12.21 -22.29
CA VAL A 160 7.96 -11.71 -23.68
C VAL A 160 9.24 -10.95 -24.05
N SER A 161 9.79 -10.15 -23.15
CA SER A 161 10.98 -9.35 -23.43
C SER A 161 11.84 -9.17 -22.17
N PRO A 162 12.67 -10.17 -21.81
CA PRO A 162 13.53 -10.11 -20.64
C PRO A 162 14.44 -8.88 -20.60
N SER A 163 14.99 -8.48 -21.74
CA SER A 163 15.89 -7.33 -21.87
C SER A 163 15.22 -6.00 -21.51
N ARG A 164 13.91 -5.86 -21.75
CA ARG A 164 13.13 -4.68 -21.39
C ARG A 164 12.67 -4.71 -19.93
N ALA A 165 12.38 -5.92 -19.43
CA ALA A 165 11.92 -6.10 -18.06
C ALA A 165 13.06 -5.99 -17.02
N LEU A 166 14.29 -6.43 -17.40
CA LEU A 166 15.46 -6.43 -16.51
C LEU A 166 16.37 -5.25 -16.85
N GLY A 167 16.16 -4.11 -16.20
CA GLY A 167 17.00 -2.93 -16.30
C GLY A 167 18.02 -2.85 -15.17
N GLY A 168 19.33 -2.78 -15.51
CA GLY A 168 20.39 -2.77 -14.49
C GLY A 168 20.35 -3.98 -13.56
N GLY A 169 19.95 -5.16 -14.10
CA GLY A 169 19.79 -6.39 -13.32
C GLY A 169 18.56 -6.43 -12.41
N ARG A 170 17.64 -5.45 -12.51
CA ARG A 170 16.45 -5.35 -11.65
C ARG A 170 15.16 -5.47 -12.45
N LEU A 171 14.21 -6.25 -11.94
CA LEU A 171 12.91 -6.45 -12.57
C LEU A 171 12.01 -5.22 -12.38
N GLY A 172 11.60 -4.63 -13.51
CA GLY A 172 10.55 -3.62 -13.61
C GLY A 172 9.45 -4.03 -14.58
N GLY A 173 8.42 -3.20 -14.73
CA GLY A 173 7.35 -3.43 -15.69
C GLY A 173 7.79 -3.12 -17.13
N ALA A 174 7.54 -4.05 -18.08
CA ALA A 174 7.84 -3.86 -19.51
C ALA A 174 6.59 -3.53 -20.35
N PHE A 175 5.40 -3.94 -19.94
CA PHE A 175 4.12 -3.50 -20.53
C PHE A 175 3.64 -2.18 -19.96
N TRP A 176 3.71 -2.06 -18.63
CA TRP A 176 3.47 -0.83 -17.89
C TRP A 176 4.74 -0.50 -17.11
N PRO A 177 5.29 0.72 -17.22
CA PRO A 177 6.64 1.04 -16.73
C PRO A 177 6.68 1.24 -15.20
N THR A 178 6.36 0.17 -14.47
CA THR A 178 6.42 0.15 -13.01
C THR A 178 7.86 -0.02 -12.56
N PRO A 179 8.40 0.85 -11.69
CA PRO A 179 9.76 0.74 -11.19
C PRO A 179 9.94 -0.47 -10.26
N PRO A 180 11.15 -1.06 -10.18
CA PRO A 180 11.45 -2.22 -9.36
C PRO A 180 11.00 -2.13 -7.89
N PRO A 181 11.13 -0.99 -7.16
CA PRO A 181 10.63 -0.88 -5.80
C PRO A 181 9.11 -1.09 -5.69
N GLN A 182 8.33 -0.50 -6.61
CA GLN A 182 6.87 -0.63 -6.60
C GLN A 182 6.42 -2.05 -7.00
N VAL A 183 7.12 -2.70 -7.94
CA VAL A 183 6.87 -4.12 -8.29
C VAL A 183 7.12 -5.01 -7.07
N ALA A 184 8.23 -4.77 -6.35
CA ALA A 184 8.57 -5.51 -5.13
C ALA A 184 7.57 -5.27 -3.99
N GLU A 185 7.10 -4.04 -3.81
CA GLU A 185 6.06 -3.68 -2.84
C GLU A 185 4.78 -4.49 -3.09
N PHE A 186 4.27 -4.47 -4.32
CA PHE A 186 3.08 -5.26 -4.68
C PHE A 186 3.28 -6.75 -4.48
N ALA A 187 4.46 -7.29 -4.83
CA ALA A 187 4.76 -8.70 -4.62
C ALA A 187 4.81 -9.05 -3.12
N ALA A 188 5.49 -8.23 -2.31
CA ALA A 188 5.61 -8.43 -0.88
C ALA A 188 4.26 -8.34 -0.16
N VAL A 189 3.48 -7.30 -0.44
CA VAL A 189 2.17 -7.10 0.21
C VAL A 189 1.18 -8.18 -0.21
N THR A 190 1.11 -8.52 -1.51
CA THR A 190 0.25 -9.61 -2.00
C THR A 190 0.62 -10.93 -1.35
N LEU A 191 1.92 -11.28 -1.31
CA LEU A 191 2.41 -12.50 -0.66
C LEU A 191 2.05 -12.53 0.82
N GLY A 192 2.33 -11.45 1.56
CA GLY A 192 2.03 -11.38 2.99
C GLY A 192 0.54 -11.52 3.29
N LEU A 193 -0.33 -10.85 2.53
CA LEU A 193 -1.79 -10.98 2.68
C LEU A 193 -2.25 -12.41 2.40
N VAL A 194 -1.76 -13.05 1.32
CA VAL A 194 -2.12 -14.42 0.95
C VAL A 194 -1.61 -15.42 1.99
N VAL A 195 -0.38 -15.27 2.48
CA VAL A 195 0.19 -16.14 3.53
C VAL A 195 -0.61 -16.02 4.83
N VAL A 196 -0.93 -14.81 5.30
CA VAL A 196 -1.73 -14.61 6.51
C VAL A 196 -3.15 -15.18 6.34
N MET A 197 -3.77 -15.01 5.18
CA MET A 197 -5.09 -15.62 4.89
C MET A 197 -5.01 -17.15 4.84
N TRP A 198 -3.94 -17.73 4.30
CA TRP A 198 -3.72 -19.17 4.27
C TRP A 198 -3.50 -19.73 5.68
N LEU A 199 -2.71 -19.06 6.50
CA LEU A 199 -2.50 -19.43 7.91
C LEU A 199 -3.82 -19.46 8.69
N ALA A 200 -4.74 -18.54 8.38
CA ALA A 200 -6.09 -18.48 8.95
C ALA A 200 -7.11 -19.39 8.24
N ALA A 201 -6.69 -20.33 7.40
CA ALA A 201 -7.54 -21.24 6.61
C ALA A 201 -8.59 -20.52 5.71
N ARG A 202 -8.30 -19.29 5.27
CA ARG A 202 -9.17 -18.47 4.40
C ARG A 202 -8.76 -18.47 2.93
N PHE A 203 -7.65 -19.13 2.60
CA PHE A 203 -7.12 -19.26 1.23
C PHE A 203 -6.64 -20.68 0.98
N SER A 204 -6.72 -21.15 -0.30
CA SER A 204 -6.33 -22.51 -0.66
C SER A 204 -4.81 -22.70 -0.62
N GLY A 205 -4.34 -23.90 -0.29
CA GLY A 205 -2.90 -24.21 -0.25
C GLY A 205 -2.24 -24.07 -1.62
N TRP A 206 -2.87 -24.58 -2.68
CA TRP A 206 -2.35 -24.48 -4.05
C TRP A 206 -2.30 -23.04 -4.56
N GLY A 207 -3.36 -22.23 -4.29
CA GLY A 207 -3.34 -20.81 -4.63
C GLY A 207 -2.25 -20.05 -3.89
N THR A 208 -2.02 -20.37 -2.61
CA THR A 208 -0.92 -19.79 -1.83
C THR A 208 0.42 -20.16 -2.42
N LEU A 209 0.65 -21.43 -2.73
CA LEU A 209 1.90 -21.90 -3.32
C LEU A 209 2.20 -21.18 -4.64
N PHE A 210 1.22 -21.09 -5.52
CA PHE A 210 1.36 -20.41 -6.82
C PHE A 210 1.74 -18.93 -6.65
N VAL A 211 0.98 -18.19 -5.82
CA VAL A 211 1.28 -16.78 -5.54
C VAL A 211 2.66 -16.63 -4.88
N THR A 212 3.03 -17.54 -3.95
CA THR A 212 4.33 -17.52 -3.28
C THR A 212 5.47 -17.69 -4.28
N CYS A 213 5.40 -18.68 -5.17
CA CYS A 213 6.43 -18.90 -6.18
C CYS A 213 6.65 -17.67 -7.08
N ILE A 214 5.55 -17.08 -7.57
CA ILE A 214 5.61 -15.88 -8.41
C ILE A 214 6.16 -14.69 -7.61
N ALA A 215 5.66 -14.43 -6.43
CA ALA A 215 6.07 -13.28 -5.62
C ALA A 215 7.55 -13.40 -5.19
N VAL A 216 8.00 -14.59 -4.80
CA VAL A 216 9.41 -14.82 -4.44
C VAL A 216 10.33 -14.60 -5.63
N LEU A 217 9.94 -15.08 -6.84
CA LEU A 217 10.68 -14.81 -8.08
C LEU A 217 10.80 -13.30 -8.35
N ILE A 218 9.67 -12.58 -8.24
CA ILE A 218 9.64 -11.13 -8.44
C ILE A 218 10.51 -10.41 -7.41
N LEU A 219 10.39 -10.75 -6.12
CA LEU A 219 11.19 -10.17 -5.05
C LEU A 219 12.69 -10.41 -5.25
N TYR A 220 13.05 -11.63 -5.65
CA TYR A 220 14.43 -11.98 -5.96
C TYR A 220 14.97 -11.12 -7.11
N LEU A 221 14.25 -11.05 -8.23
CA LEU A 221 14.68 -10.31 -9.43
C LEU A 221 14.59 -8.77 -9.29
N SER A 222 13.72 -8.27 -8.42
CA SER A 222 13.61 -6.81 -8.19
C SER A 222 14.75 -6.23 -7.37
N HIS A 223 15.49 -7.07 -6.64
CA HIS A 223 16.59 -6.69 -5.72
C HIS A 223 16.19 -5.58 -4.74
N THR A 224 14.96 -5.54 -4.24
CA THR A 224 14.47 -4.53 -3.30
C THR A 224 14.52 -5.05 -1.88
N ARG A 225 15.63 -4.75 -1.19
CA ARG A 225 15.93 -5.24 0.17
C ARG A 225 14.86 -4.84 1.18
N THR A 226 14.39 -3.58 1.11
CA THR A 226 13.37 -3.06 2.02
C THR A 226 12.06 -3.85 1.94
N ALA A 227 11.60 -4.17 0.72
CA ALA A 227 10.35 -4.92 0.55
C ALA A 227 10.43 -6.31 1.18
N ILE A 228 11.59 -6.99 1.07
CA ILE A 228 11.82 -8.30 1.69
C ILE A 228 11.88 -8.17 3.21
N LEU A 229 12.63 -7.19 3.73
CA LEU A 229 12.72 -6.96 5.16
C LEU A 229 11.34 -6.66 5.77
N ALA A 230 10.60 -5.74 5.14
CA ALA A 230 9.26 -5.37 5.57
C ALA A 230 8.28 -6.56 5.54
N LEU A 231 8.36 -7.40 4.49
CA LEU A 231 7.58 -8.63 4.38
C LEU A 231 7.88 -9.61 5.52
N VAL A 232 9.16 -9.88 5.77
CA VAL A 232 9.60 -10.84 6.81
C VAL A 232 9.16 -10.36 8.19
N VAL A 233 9.45 -9.09 8.53
CA VAL A 233 9.07 -8.50 9.82
C VAL A 233 7.53 -8.45 9.95
N GLY A 234 6.82 -8.06 8.89
CA GLY A 234 5.36 -8.02 8.88
C GLY A 234 4.72 -9.39 9.07
N ILE A 235 5.17 -10.43 8.37
CA ILE A 235 4.69 -11.81 8.55
C ILE A 235 5.03 -12.31 9.95
N PHE A 236 6.21 -12.00 10.47
CA PHE A 236 6.61 -12.39 11.82
C PHE A 236 5.66 -11.82 12.87
N VAL A 237 5.38 -10.51 12.83
CA VAL A 237 4.45 -9.83 13.77
C VAL A 237 3.02 -10.36 13.62
N ALA A 238 2.54 -10.55 12.39
CA ALA A 238 1.23 -11.15 12.13
C ALA A 238 1.14 -12.58 12.67
N GLY A 239 2.18 -13.38 12.46
CA GLY A 239 2.27 -14.76 12.96
C GLY A 239 2.28 -14.84 14.48
N LEU A 240 3.08 -13.99 15.15
CA LEU A 240 3.05 -13.90 16.62
C LEU A 240 1.64 -13.59 17.15
N SER A 241 0.89 -12.75 16.43
CA SER A 241 -0.50 -12.44 16.78
C SER A 241 -1.45 -13.66 16.70
N MET A 242 -1.10 -14.68 15.88
CA MET A 242 -1.91 -15.89 15.64
C MET A 242 -1.39 -17.13 16.37
N ILE A 243 -0.20 -17.10 16.93
CA ILE A 243 0.52 -18.29 17.42
C ILE A 243 -0.28 -19.08 18.48
N SER A 244 -1.05 -18.40 19.30
CA SER A 244 -1.89 -19.02 20.32
C SER A 244 -3.22 -19.58 19.76
N ALA A 245 -3.69 -19.09 18.61
CA ALA A 245 -4.98 -19.45 18.04
C ALA A 245 -4.87 -20.56 16.97
N GLU A 246 -3.75 -20.61 16.22
CA GLU A 246 -3.65 -21.44 15.02
C GLU A 246 -2.47 -22.42 15.09
N ALA A 247 -2.79 -23.74 15.07
CA ALA A 247 -1.77 -24.78 15.08
C ALA A 247 -0.83 -24.74 13.87
N ARG A 248 -1.34 -24.31 12.69
CA ARG A 248 -0.54 -24.12 11.48
C ARG A 248 0.57 -23.10 11.68
N VAL A 249 0.29 -22.01 12.40
CA VAL A 249 1.26 -20.96 12.69
C VAL A 249 2.39 -21.52 13.56
N ARG A 250 2.08 -22.27 14.62
CA ARG A 250 3.10 -22.88 15.48
C ARG A 250 4.02 -23.82 14.71
N LYS A 251 3.44 -24.68 13.85
CA LYS A 251 4.22 -25.61 13.01
C LYS A 251 5.11 -24.84 12.02
N LEU A 252 4.56 -23.81 11.35
CA LEU A 252 5.33 -23.00 10.42
C LEU A 252 6.50 -22.29 11.10
N PHE A 253 6.28 -21.65 12.26
CA PHE A 253 7.34 -20.95 12.98
C PHE A 253 8.47 -21.91 13.41
N ALA A 254 8.14 -23.10 13.87
CA ALA A 254 9.13 -24.12 14.19
C ALA A 254 9.92 -24.55 12.95
N SER A 255 9.23 -24.85 11.83
CA SER A 255 9.87 -25.27 10.58
C SER A 255 10.73 -24.16 9.96
N VAL A 256 10.21 -22.93 9.91
CA VAL A 256 10.93 -21.77 9.34
C VAL A 256 12.17 -21.45 10.17
N GLY A 257 12.09 -21.56 11.51
CA GLY A 257 13.26 -21.37 12.37
C GLY A 257 14.41 -22.36 12.02
N ILE A 258 14.07 -23.63 11.85
CA ILE A 258 15.05 -24.66 11.45
C ILE A 258 15.62 -24.38 10.05
N VAL A 259 14.75 -24.15 9.06
CA VAL A 259 15.17 -23.88 7.66
C VAL A 259 15.99 -22.60 7.58
N ALA A 260 15.59 -21.51 8.25
CA ALA A 260 16.33 -20.27 8.26
C ALA A 260 17.73 -20.42 8.86
N THR A 261 17.87 -21.20 9.92
CA THR A 261 19.18 -21.52 10.51
C THR A 261 20.05 -22.30 9.53
N LEU A 262 19.49 -23.34 8.88
CA LEU A 262 20.22 -24.10 7.87
C LEU A 262 20.66 -23.22 6.69
N VAL A 263 19.77 -22.40 6.15
CA VAL A 263 20.07 -21.47 5.05
C VAL A 263 21.14 -20.46 5.46
N ALA A 264 21.03 -19.88 6.66
CA ALA A 264 22.02 -18.93 7.17
C ALA A 264 23.42 -19.54 7.28
N VAL A 265 23.51 -20.80 7.70
CA VAL A 265 24.80 -21.51 7.83
C VAL A 265 25.35 -21.95 6.47
N THR A 266 24.51 -22.54 5.61
CA THR A 266 24.96 -23.19 4.36
C THR A 266 25.10 -22.22 3.18
N LEU A 267 24.26 -21.18 3.11
CA LEU A 267 24.18 -20.26 1.97
C LEU A 267 24.58 -18.82 2.33
N SER A 268 25.30 -18.61 3.43
CA SER A 268 25.69 -17.28 3.91
C SER A 268 26.41 -16.47 2.82
N GLY A 269 27.32 -17.07 2.04
CA GLY A 269 28.02 -16.40 0.94
C GLY A 269 27.08 -15.95 -0.19
N VAL A 270 26.10 -16.78 -0.58
CA VAL A 270 25.12 -16.46 -1.62
C VAL A 270 24.19 -15.35 -1.14
N VAL A 271 23.73 -15.42 0.10
CA VAL A 271 22.86 -14.39 0.69
C VAL A 271 23.62 -13.06 0.78
N THR A 272 24.88 -13.09 1.21
CA THR A 272 25.71 -11.89 1.31
C THR A 272 25.98 -11.27 -0.07
N SER A 273 26.36 -12.07 -1.07
CA SER A 273 26.59 -11.55 -2.44
C SER A 273 25.32 -10.95 -3.06
N TRP A 274 24.17 -11.56 -2.83
CA TRP A 274 22.89 -11.01 -3.27
C TRP A 274 22.55 -9.70 -2.54
N LEU A 275 22.78 -9.64 -1.23
CA LEU A 275 22.58 -8.44 -0.42
C LEU A 275 23.53 -7.31 -0.87
N LEU A 276 24.77 -7.61 -1.21
CA LEU A 276 25.76 -6.63 -1.67
C LEU A 276 25.51 -6.16 -3.10
N ARG A 277 24.71 -6.87 -3.91
CA ARG A 277 24.48 -6.57 -5.35
C ARG A 277 25.76 -6.42 -6.19
N GLY A 278 26.86 -7.06 -5.79
CA GLY A 278 28.17 -6.85 -6.38
C GLY A 278 28.83 -5.50 -6.05
N GLU A 279 28.23 -4.71 -5.16
CA GLU A 279 28.74 -3.43 -4.68
C GLU A 279 29.56 -3.63 -3.40
N GLY A 280 30.56 -2.77 -3.16
CA GLY A 280 31.42 -2.84 -1.97
C GLY A 280 30.65 -2.54 -0.67
N THR A 281 31.17 -3.02 0.46
CA THR A 281 30.59 -2.81 1.81
C THR A 281 30.41 -1.33 2.17
N GLN A 282 31.19 -0.42 1.58
CA GLN A 282 31.06 1.03 1.77
C GLN A 282 29.72 1.60 1.29
N GLN A 283 29.10 1.00 0.28
CA GLN A 283 27.79 1.45 -0.19
C GLN A 283 26.65 1.00 0.73
N LEU A 284 26.83 -0.05 1.53
CA LEU A 284 25.88 -0.43 2.58
C LEU A 284 25.87 0.60 3.72
N THR A 285 27.05 1.10 4.12
CA THR A 285 27.17 2.08 5.21
C THR A 285 26.67 3.46 4.80
N SER A 286 26.77 3.83 3.52
CA SER A 286 26.22 5.09 2.97
C SER A 286 24.74 4.97 2.58
N LEU A 287 24.07 3.86 2.90
CA LEU A 287 22.68 3.58 2.48
C LEU A 287 22.45 3.86 0.99
N THR A 288 23.43 3.46 0.13
CA THR A 288 23.40 3.68 -1.32
C THR A 288 23.29 5.17 -1.73
N GLY A 289 24.00 6.06 -1.03
CA GLY A 289 24.01 7.50 -1.30
C GLY A 289 22.83 8.30 -0.74
N ARG A 290 21.88 7.67 -0.07
CA ARG A 290 20.71 8.33 0.52
C ARG A 290 21.06 9.34 1.60
N THR A 291 22.15 9.12 2.35
CA THR A 291 22.60 10.02 3.42
C THR A 291 22.89 11.42 2.90
N ALA A 292 23.46 11.57 1.70
CA ALA A 292 23.70 12.87 1.09
C ALA A 292 22.39 13.62 0.79
N THR A 293 21.39 12.92 0.23
CA THR A 293 20.07 13.50 -0.03
C THR A 293 19.35 13.86 1.28
N TRP A 294 19.48 13.03 2.31
CA TRP A 294 18.88 13.28 3.61
C TRP A 294 19.47 14.52 4.29
N LEU A 295 20.79 14.65 4.28
CA LEU A 295 21.48 15.85 4.77
C LEU A 295 21.10 17.10 3.97
N ALA A 296 20.97 16.98 2.64
CA ALA A 296 20.52 18.08 1.80
C ALA A 296 19.10 18.54 2.21
N VAL A 297 18.16 17.60 2.47
CA VAL A 297 16.79 17.93 2.93
C VAL A 297 16.81 18.67 4.26
N VAL A 298 17.61 18.22 5.22
CA VAL A 298 17.67 18.82 6.56
C VAL A 298 18.28 20.21 6.53
N ASN A 299 19.29 20.42 5.67
CA ASN A 299 20.03 21.68 5.56
C ASN A 299 19.37 22.73 4.65
N ILE A 300 18.22 22.46 4.01
CA ILE A 300 17.48 23.47 3.25
C ILE A 300 17.09 24.62 4.19
N PRO A 301 17.46 25.87 3.91
CA PRO A 301 17.01 27.02 4.72
C PRO A 301 15.47 27.13 4.73
N ARG A 302 14.88 27.27 5.91
CA ARG A 302 13.44 27.33 6.11
C ARG A 302 13.07 28.48 7.04
N ASN A 303 11.99 29.18 6.72
CA ASN A 303 11.32 30.04 7.67
C ASN A 303 10.46 29.21 8.65
N LEU A 304 9.96 29.83 9.73
CA LEU A 304 9.17 29.13 10.76
C LEU A 304 7.93 28.42 10.18
N PHE A 305 7.25 29.04 9.24
CA PHE A 305 6.08 28.44 8.57
C PHE A 305 6.48 27.16 7.83
N GLN A 306 7.57 27.19 7.07
CA GLN A 306 8.08 26.05 6.31
C GLN A 306 8.64 24.94 7.23
N VAL A 307 9.15 25.27 8.41
CA VAL A 307 9.52 24.27 9.42
C VAL A 307 8.29 23.52 9.93
N ILE A 308 7.20 24.25 10.17
CA ILE A 308 5.97 23.66 10.71
C ILE A 308 5.16 22.95 9.62
N PHE A 309 4.97 23.55 8.45
CA PHE A 309 4.06 23.10 7.39
C PHE A 309 4.75 22.68 6.08
N GLY A 310 6.08 22.75 5.97
CA GLY A 310 6.83 22.36 4.79
C GLY A 310 6.73 23.32 3.61
N PHE A 311 7.11 22.82 2.42
CA PHE A 311 7.11 23.58 1.16
C PHE A 311 5.87 23.29 0.30
N GLY A 312 4.97 22.41 0.73
CA GLY A 312 3.85 21.87 -0.04
C GLY A 312 4.23 20.62 -0.86
N LEU A 313 3.22 19.87 -1.27
CA LEU A 313 3.41 18.59 -1.95
C LEU A 313 4.25 18.73 -3.23
N SER A 314 5.36 17.99 -3.29
CA SER A 314 6.38 18.09 -4.32
C SER A 314 6.64 16.75 -5.03
N ASN A 315 7.64 16.73 -5.92
CA ASN A 315 8.16 15.49 -6.52
C ASN A 315 9.00 14.65 -5.55
N LYS A 316 9.18 15.12 -4.31
CA LYS A 316 10.04 14.47 -3.29
C LYS A 316 11.44 14.23 -3.82
N SER A 317 12.01 15.24 -4.46
CA SER A 317 13.39 15.23 -4.96
C SER A 317 14.11 16.50 -4.55
N VAL A 318 15.38 16.36 -4.21
CA VAL A 318 16.30 17.48 -3.90
C VAL A 318 17.54 17.31 -4.79
N ASN A 319 17.89 18.38 -5.51
CA ASN A 319 18.99 18.35 -6.49
C ASN A 319 18.89 17.22 -7.53
N GLY A 320 17.64 16.88 -7.94
CA GLY A 320 17.39 15.82 -8.91
C GLY A 320 17.45 14.39 -8.34
N LEU A 321 17.78 14.23 -7.06
CA LEU A 321 17.81 12.93 -6.37
C LEU A 321 16.51 12.69 -5.57
N PRO A 322 15.92 11.49 -5.62
CA PRO A 322 14.70 11.19 -4.86
C PRO A 322 14.99 11.18 -3.35
N VAL A 323 14.02 11.64 -2.57
CA VAL A 323 14.02 11.55 -1.11
C VAL A 323 13.36 10.23 -0.71
N ASP A 324 14.18 9.19 -0.60
CA ASP A 324 13.72 7.84 -0.26
C ASP A 324 13.61 7.66 1.27
N SER A 325 12.72 8.39 1.90
CA SER A 325 12.30 8.25 3.29
C SER A 325 10.98 8.98 3.48
N ASN A 326 9.97 8.29 4.00
CA ASN A 326 8.67 8.90 4.25
C ASN A 326 8.75 10.08 5.24
N TRP A 327 9.60 9.95 6.26
CA TRP A 327 9.75 10.96 7.30
C TRP A 327 10.37 12.24 6.76
N LEU A 328 11.41 12.12 5.97
CA LEU A 328 12.06 13.27 5.35
C LEU A 328 11.25 13.86 4.20
N ALA A 329 10.54 13.02 3.44
CA ALA A 329 9.63 13.49 2.41
C ALA A 329 8.44 14.25 3.02
N SER A 330 7.87 13.74 4.13
CA SER A 330 6.82 14.45 4.88
C SER A 330 7.36 15.74 5.49
N PHE A 331 8.59 15.75 6.01
CA PHE A 331 9.24 16.98 6.50
C PHE A 331 9.47 18.00 5.39
N LEU A 332 9.88 17.57 4.21
CA LEU A 332 10.06 18.44 3.06
C LEU A 332 8.73 19.05 2.62
N ASP A 333 7.72 18.22 2.44
CA ASP A 333 6.44 18.60 1.85
C ASP A 333 5.50 19.29 2.85
N GLN A 334 5.43 18.77 4.10
CA GLN A 334 4.41 19.12 5.11
C GLN A 334 5.00 19.47 6.48
N GLY A 335 6.32 19.61 6.59
CA GLY A 335 7.01 20.03 7.80
C GLY A 335 6.84 19.06 8.98
N ILE A 336 7.02 19.60 10.20
CA ILE A 336 6.82 18.85 11.44
C ILE A 336 5.36 18.39 11.57
N PHE A 337 4.40 19.20 11.13
CA PHE A 337 2.98 18.84 11.15
C PHE A 337 2.71 17.56 10.36
N GLY A 338 3.25 17.43 9.14
CA GLY A 338 3.12 16.22 8.32
C GLY A 338 3.71 14.98 8.98
N ILE A 339 4.89 15.10 9.62
CA ILE A 339 5.51 14.01 10.37
C ILE A 339 4.60 13.57 11.52
N VAL A 340 4.15 14.51 12.35
CA VAL A 340 3.34 14.22 13.55
C VAL A 340 2.02 13.54 13.16
N VAL A 341 1.33 14.05 12.14
CA VAL A 341 0.04 13.47 11.70
C VAL A 341 0.24 12.10 11.06
N SER A 342 1.26 11.92 10.20
CA SER A 342 1.57 10.63 9.59
C SER A 342 1.98 9.57 10.64
N ALA A 343 2.80 9.95 11.61
CA ALA A 343 3.19 9.09 12.72
C ALA A 343 1.96 8.73 13.59
N SER A 344 1.10 9.70 13.87
CA SER A 344 -0.13 9.50 14.64
C SER A 344 -1.09 8.55 13.92
N ALA A 345 -1.23 8.67 12.59
CA ALA A 345 -2.07 7.77 11.79
C ALA A 345 -1.54 6.32 11.81
N LEU A 346 -0.23 6.14 11.63
CA LEU A 346 0.42 4.83 11.69
C LEU A 346 0.31 4.22 13.09
N LEU A 347 0.63 4.99 14.13
CA LEU A 347 0.54 4.57 15.54
C LEU A 347 -0.90 4.22 15.92
N PHE A 348 -1.89 5.01 15.47
CA PHE A 348 -3.30 4.72 15.70
C PHE A 348 -3.68 3.34 15.13
N VAL A 349 -3.25 3.01 13.90
CA VAL A 349 -3.52 1.71 13.29
C VAL A 349 -2.83 0.58 14.08
N LEU A 350 -1.56 0.73 14.45
CA LEU A 350 -0.81 -0.27 15.22
C LEU A 350 -1.44 -0.52 16.60
N VAL A 351 -1.75 0.55 17.35
CA VAL A 351 -2.35 0.47 18.69
C VAL A 351 -3.74 -0.16 18.61
N THR A 352 -4.57 0.29 17.66
CA THR A 352 -5.92 -0.27 17.46
C THR A 352 -5.83 -1.75 17.07
N ALA A 353 -4.89 -2.13 16.20
CA ALA A 353 -4.66 -3.51 15.83
C ALA A 353 -4.24 -4.35 17.03
N TYR A 354 -3.36 -3.83 17.88
CA TYR A 354 -2.92 -4.53 19.10
C TYR A 354 -4.09 -4.83 20.04
N PHE A 355 -5.00 -3.90 20.26
CA PHE A 355 -6.17 -4.06 21.15
C PHE A 355 -7.35 -4.78 20.48
N THR A 356 -7.33 -4.97 19.15
CA THR A 356 -8.38 -5.73 18.46
C THR A 356 -8.33 -7.21 18.86
N PRO A 357 -9.47 -7.91 19.04
CA PRO A 357 -9.51 -9.33 19.34
C PRO A 357 -8.70 -10.17 18.35
N ARG A 358 -8.03 -11.21 18.87
CA ARG A 358 -7.19 -12.11 18.04
C ARG A 358 -7.99 -12.73 16.91
N GLY A 359 -7.42 -12.76 15.71
CA GLY A 359 -8.04 -13.31 14.52
C GLY A 359 -7.45 -12.74 13.23
N VAL A 360 -7.93 -13.22 12.09
CA VAL A 360 -7.39 -12.89 10.76
C VAL A 360 -7.36 -11.39 10.47
N LYS A 361 -8.37 -10.62 10.87
CA LYS A 361 -8.42 -9.17 10.63
C LYS A 361 -7.30 -8.44 11.37
N ARG A 362 -7.09 -8.78 12.65
CA ARG A 362 -5.99 -8.24 13.45
C ARG A 362 -4.64 -8.55 12.82
N SER A 363 -4.43 -9.80 12.42
CA SER A 363 -3.15 -10.25 11.87
C SER A 363 -2.85 -9.61 10.52
N LEU A 364 -3.86 -9.47 9.63
CA LEU A 364 -3.72 -8.74 8.38
C LEU A 364 -3.44 -7.25 8.62
N ALA A 365 -4.11 -6.61 9.58
CA ALA A 365 -3.86 -5.22 9.92
C ALA A 365 -2.46 -5.01 10.51
N LEU A 366 -2.01 -5.90 11.41
CA LEU A 366 -0.65 -5.88 11.95
C LEU A 366 0.39 -6.11 10.87
N PHE A 367 0.16 -7.06 9.95
CA PHE A 367 1.04 -7.27 8.81
C PHE A 367 1.23 -5.97 8.01
N LEU A 368 0.12 -5.38 7.54
CA LEU A 368 0.17 -4.18 6.70
C LEU A 368 0.78 -2.98 7.43
N ALA A 369 0.37 -2.72 8.67
CA ALA A 369 0.89 -1.58 9.44
C ALA A 369 2.39 -1.75 9.75
N THR A 370 2.84 -2.97 10.07
CA THR A 370 4.27 -3.25 10.30
C THR A 370 5.07 -3.17 9.01
N TYR A 371 4.52 -3.68 7.89
CA TYR A 371 5.11 -3.54 6.57
C TYR A 371 5.33 -2.05 6.23
N CYS A 372 4.29 -1.25 6.35
CA CYS A 372 4.35 0.20 6.15
C CYS A 372 5.35 0.89 7.09
N LEU A 373 5.41 0.50 8.37
CA LEU A 373 6.38 1.04 9.32
C LEU A 373 7.82 0.77 8.86
N VAL A 374 8.16 -0.46 8.51
CA VAL A 374 9.52 -0.81 8.07
C VAL A 374 9.85 -0.12 6.75
N ALA A 375 8.92 -0.12 5.79
CA ALA A 375 9.12 0.53 4.50
C ALA A 375 9.30 2.06 4.62
N SER A 376 8.67 2.71 5.59
CA SER A 376 8.69 4.17 5.77
C SER A 376 10.08 4.77 5.97
N PHE A 377 11.07 3.97 6.38
CA PHE A 377 12.44 4.46 6.56
C PHE A 377 13.18 4.64 5.22
N THR A 378 12.77 3.92 4.18
CA THR A 378 13.48 3.93 2.88
C THR A 378 12.56 4.10 1.67
N GLU A 379 11.29 4.33 1.90
CA GLU A 379 10.27 4.56 0.86
C GLU A 379 9.37 5.72 1.29
N THR A 380 8.62 6.29 0.35
CA THR A 380 7.77 7.47 0.59
C THR A 380 6.30 7.19 0.29
N GLY A 381 5.37 7.89 0.95
CA GLY A 381 4.00 7.87 0.48
C GLY A 381 2.88 8.02 1.50
N PHE A 382 3.09 8.02 2.82
CA PHE A 382 1.97 8.11 3.79
C PHE A 382 1.23 9.43 3.72
N SER A 383 1.92 10.48 3.35
CA SER A 383 1.40 11.84 3.26
C SER A 383 0.95 12.24 1.84
N ASP A 384 0.85 11.29 0.91
CA ASP A 384 0.44 11.52 -0.48
C ASP A 384 -0.48 10.38 -0.97
N ALA A 385 -1.17 10.59 -2.09
CA ALA A 385 -1.92 9.54 -2.77
C ALA A 385 -0.95 8.47 -3.31
N SER A 386 -0.80 7.37 -2.59
CA SER A 386 0.23 6.35 -2.82
C SER A 386 -0.27 4.94 -2.48
N THR A 387 0.52 3.93 -2.84
CA THR A 387 0.30 2.53 -2.47
C THR A 387 0.36 2.34 -0.96
N TYR A 388 1.33 2.94 -0.28
CA TYR A 388 1.46 2.86 1.19
C TYR A 388 0.26 3.45 1.93
N LEU A 389 -0.32 4.56 1.44
CA LEU A 389 -1.55 5.11 2.02
C LEU A 389 -2.75 4.17 1.79
N LEU A 390 -2.83 3.47 0.63
CA LEU A 390 -3.86 2.44 0.39
C LEU A 390 -3.69 1.25 1.34
N GLU A 391 -2.47 0.77 1.52
CA GLU A 391 -2.16 -0.35 2.40
C GLU A 391 -2.49 -0.03 3.86
N LEU A 392 -2.12 1.16 4.32
CA LEU A 392 -2.45 1.63 5.67
C LEU A 392 -3.96 1.83 5.84
N THR A 393 -4.64 2.32 4.81
CA THR A 393 -6.12 2.40 4.77
C THR A 393 -6.74 1.01 4.82
N LEU A 394 -6.18 0.05 4.10
CA LEU A 394 -6.64 -1.33 4.13
C LEU A 394 -6.50 -1.91 5.54
N ALA A 395 -5.37 -1.67 6.21
CA ALA A 395 -5.16 -2.05 7.61
C ALA A 395 -6.22 -1.42 8.52
N ALA A 396 -6.43 -0.11 8.43
CA ALA A 396 -7.44 0.61 9.21
C ALA A 396 -8.86 0.07 8.96
N SER A 397 -9.18 -0.28 7.70
CA SER A 397 -10.49 -0.83 7.33
C SER A 397 -10.81 -2.16 8.00
N LEU A 398 -9.80 -2.97 8.31
CA LEU A 398 -9.96 -4.27 8.97
C LEU A 398 -10.29 -4.14 10.46
N LEU A 399 -9.92 -3.01 11.07
CA LEU A 399 -10.06 -2.76 12.51
C LEU A 399 -11.46 -2.23 12.90
N VAL A 400 -12.28 -1.90 11.91
CA VAL A 400 -13.66 -1.43 12.15
C VAL A 400 -14.53 -2.60 12.62
N PRO A 401 -15.31 -2.45 13.72
CA PRO A 401 -16.22 -3.49 14.22
C PRO A 401 -17.24 -3.92 13.18
N SER A 402 -17.48 -5.22 13.06
CA SER A 402 -18.41 -5.81 12.07
C SER A 402 -19.90 -5.60 12.38
N GLY A 403 -20.24 -5.08 13.57
CA GLY A 403 -21.62 -5.00 14.05
C GLY A 403 -22.46 -3.82 13.54
N VAL A 404 -21.81 -2.82 12.93
CA VAL A 404 -22.48 -1.57 12.52
C VAL A 404 -23.16 -1.71 11.14
N ASN A 405 -22.89 -2.79 10.40
CA ASN A 405 -23.40 -2.97 9.02
C ASN A 405 -24.90 -3.41 8.95
N ARG A 406 -25.55 -3.81 10.06
CA ARG A 406 -26.94 -4.27 10.01
C ARG A 406 -27.98 -3.19 9.68
N ARG A 407 -27.62 -1.92 9.68
CA ARG A 407 -28.54 -0.81 9.36
C ARG A 407 -28.44 -0.31 7.92
N LEU A 408 -27.50 -0.81 7.13
CA LEU A 408 -27.25 -0.37 5.74
C LEU A 408 -27.58 -1.46 4.70
N GLU A 409 -27.89 -2.67 5.16
CA GLU A 409 -28.49 -3.78 4.37
C GLU A 409 -30.01 -3.71 4.47
#